data_a1daf1a02e561cd2b02e5fa53c44f377
#
_entry.id   a1daf1a02e561cd2b02e5fa53c44f377
#
_cell.length_a   1.000
_cell.length_b   1.000
_cell.length_c   1.000
_cell.angle_alpha   90.00
_cell.angle_beta   90.00
_cell.angle_gamma   90.00
#
_symmetry.space_group_name_H-M   'P 1'
#
loop_
_entity.id
_entity.type
_entity.pdbx_description
1 polymer ?
#
loop_
_entity_poly.entity_id
_entity_poly.type
_entity_poly.pdbx_seq_one_letter_code
_entity_poly.pdbx_strand_id
1 'polypeptide(L)'
;YQENIKLAEQIHMYEKNRERSKTILQSAKSLQKWKHDYSNHLAVIHELIKAGSYHQLSQYVSEQRESLPQSFPIVSTGHPVIDAILTNKYAIAQSEHISFMYSVILPEHFPINDIEITGILGNLLDNSIEACTKIERKTDTHPQINVFLKPQRSMYHIHVENSSSGNYRYKLNGQLDSTKTDQKNHGKGLTNVREIAERNSGFCNITAEKDSFTADVYIPLLTER
;
A
#
# COMPACT_ATOMS: atom_id res chain seq x y z
N TYR A 1 5.36 25.35 -47.37
CA TYR A 1 4.47 24.27 -46.96
C TYR A 1 5.03 23.50 -45.75
N GLN A 2 6.30 23.11 -45.77
CA GLN A 2 6.96 22.42 -44.62
C GLN A 2 7.09 23.31 -43.39
N GLU A 3 7.29 24.59 -43.53
CA GLU A 3 7.42 25.56 -42.43
C GLU A 3 6.09 25.73 -41.67
N ASN A 4 4.97 25.76 -42.41
CA ASN A 4 3.64 25.83 -41.79
C ASN A 4 3.24 24.57 -41.02
N ILE A 5 3.67 23.37 -41.50
CA ILE A 5 3.47 22.11 -40.76
C ILE A 5 4.27 22.14 -39.45
N LYS A 6 5.52 22.54 -39.50
CA LYS A 6 6.39 22.63 -38.31
C LYS A 6 5.88 23.63 -37.26
N LEU A 7 5.33 24.73 -37.72
CA LEU A 7 4.73 25.74 -36.85
C LEU A 7 3.44 25.20 -36.17
N ALA A 8 2.60 24.48 -36.93
CA ALA A 8 1.39 23.85 -36.39
C ALA A 8 1.72 22.78 -35.33
N GLU A 9 2.74 21.98 -35.55
CA GLU A 9 3.23 20.99 -34.57
C GLU A 9 3.75 21.66 -33.29
N GLN A 10 4.48 22.75 -33.41
CA GLN A 10 4.98 23.52 -32.27
C GLN A 10 3.82 24.14 -31.45
N ILE A 11 2.83 24.70 -32.11
CA ILE A 11 1.63 25.25 -31.45
C ILE A 11 0.89 24.13 -30.70
N HIS A 12 0.66 23.01 -31.35
CA HIS A 12 -0.02 21.88 -30.73
C HIS A 12 0.72 21.35 -29.50
N MET A 13 2.07 21.25 -29.59
CA MET A 13 2.91 20.83 -28.47
C MET A 13 2.88 21.83 -27.32
N TYR A 14 2.85 23.15 -27.62
CA TYR A 14 2.74 24.22 -26.64
C TYR A 14 1.39 24.18 -25.92
N GLU A 15 0.29 24.00 -26.65
CA GLU A 15 -1.06 23.87 -26.07
C GLU A 15 -1.17 22.65 -25.17
N LYS A 16 -0.67 21.50 -25.59
CA LYS A 16 -0.63 20.27 -24.81
C LYS A 16 0.17 20.42 -23.51
N ASN A 17 1.31 21.10 -23.56
CA ASN A 17 2.12 21.37 -22.38
C ASN A 17 1.44 22.36 -21.43
N ARG A 18 0.72 23.35 -21.96
CA ARG A 18 -0.07 24.30 -21.18
C ARG A 18 -1.22 23.64 -20.44
N GLU A 19 -1.91 22.70 -21.09
CA GLU A 19 -2.97 21.92 -20.46
C GLU A 19 -2.43 21.00 -19.35
N ARG A 20 -1.32 20.31 -19.62
CA ARG A 20 -0.63 19.50 -18.60
C ARG A 20 -0.23 20.34 -17.38
N SER A 21 0.33 21.51 -17.62
CA SER A 21 0.71 22.44 -16.54
C SER A 21 -0.49 22.89 -15.71
N LYS A 22 -1.63 23.18 -16.33
CA LYS A 22 -2.88 23.51 -15.62
C LYS A 22 -3.38 22.34 -14.74
N THR A 23 -3.35 21.13 -15.27
CA THR A 23 -3.77 19.93 -14.54
C THR A 23 -2.87 19.67 -13.33
N ILE A 24 -1.55 19.82 -13.51
CA ILE A 24 -0.57 19.69 -12.42
C ILE A 24 -0.81 20.76 -11.34
N LEU A 25 -1.08 22.00 -11.74
CA LEU A 25 -1.35 23.09 -10.79
C LEU A 25 -2.67 22.87 -10.01
N GLN A 26 -3.70 22.37 -10.67
CA GLN A 26 -4.96 21.99 -10.02
C GLN A 26 -4.77 20.85 -9.04
N SER A 27 -4.04 19.82 -9.43
CA SER A 27 -3.72 18.68 -8.56
C SER A 27 -2.89 19.11 -7.34
N ALA A 28 -1.92 20.01 -7.54
CA ALA A 28 -1.12 20.56 -6.44
C ALA A 28 -1.95 21.37 -5.45
N LYS A 29 -2.91 22.20 -5.95
CA LYS A 29 -3.82 22.96 -5.09
C LYS A 29 -4.77 22.03 -4.31
N SER A 30 -5.28 20.98 -4.97
CA SER A 30 -6.13 19.99 -4.31
C SER A 30 -5.40 19.23 -3.22
N LEU A 31 -4.14 18.83 -3.47
CA LEU A 31 -3.27 18.21 -2.49
C LEU A 31 -2.97 19.13 -1.30
N GLN A 32 -2.74 20.42 -1.55
CA GLN A 32 -2.48 21.38 -0.49
C GLN A 32 -3.73 21.59 0.39
N LYS A 33 -4.92 21.69 -0.22
CA LYS A 33 -6.18 21.76 0.51
C LYS A 33 -6.40 20.48 1.33
N TRP A 34 -6.23 19.32 0.72
CA TRP A 34 -6.38 18.03 1.39
C TRP A 34 -5.42 17.89 2.57
N LYS A 35 -4.14 18.28 2.40
CA LYS A 35 -3.14 18.28 3.48
C LYS A 35 -3.56 19.17 4.66
N HIS A 36 -4.11 20.36 4.37
CA HIS A 36 -4.59 21.28 5.38
C HIS A 36 -5.78 20.70 6.14
N ASP A 37 -6.78 20.15 5.42
CA ASP A 37 -7.97 19.57 6.02
C ASP A 37 -7.63 18.34 6.87
N TYR A 38 -6.73 17.49 6.39
CA TYR A 38 -6.23 16.33 7.11
C TYR A 38 -5.46 16.72 8.39
N SER A 39 -4.63 17.77 8.33
CA SER A 39 -3.93 18.32 9.50
C SER A 39 -4.91 18.81 10.57
N ASN A 40 -6.02 19.44 10.16
CA ASN A 40 -7.06 19.89 11.09
C ASN A 40 -7.77 18.70 11.76
N HIS A 41 -8.11 17.64 10.99
CA HIS A 41 -8.69 16.43 11.57
C HIS A 41 -7.78 15.78 12.60
N LEU A 42 -6.48 15.68 12.30
CA LEU A 42 -5.49 15.15 13.26
C LEU A 42 -5.36 16.02 14.51
N ALA A 43 -5.43 17.33 14.38
CA ALA A 43 -5.40 18.24 15.53
C ALA A 43 -6.61 18.05 16.46
N VAL A 44 -7.81 17.91 15.89
CA VAL A 44 -9.04 17.63 16.66
C VAL A 44 -8.93 16.29 17.37
N ILE A 45 -8.49 15.24 16.69
CA ILE A 45 -8.28 13.91 17.28
C ILE A 45 -7.29 13.99 18.44
N HIS A 46 -6.16 14.69 18.24
CA HIS A 46 -5.14 14.85 19.27
C HIS A 46 -5.68 15.57 20.51
N GLU A 47 -6.41 16.67 20.34
CA GLU A 47 -7.01 17.41 21.46
C GLU A 47 -8.06 16.59 22.22
N LEU A 48 -8.89 15.80 21.52
CA LEU A 48 -9.87 14.92 22.15
C LEU A 48 -9.21 13.79 22.95
N ILE A 49 -8.10 13.23 22.45
CA ILE A 49 -7.29 12.25 23.19
C ILE A 49 -6.69 12.89 24.44
N LYS A 50 -6.07 14.06 24.30
CA LYS A 50 -5.45 14.80 25.40
C LYS A 50 -6.45 15.18 26.49
N ALA A 51 -7.67 15.53 26.11
CA ALA A 51 -8.77 15.83 27.02
C ALA A 51 -9.40 14.58 27.66
N GLY A 52 -9.00 13.36 27.27
CA GLY A 52 -9.63 12.13 27.74
C GLY A 52 -11.07 11.94 27.26
N SER A 53 -11.52 12.70 26.25
CA SER A 53 -12.89 12.74 25.76
C SER A 53 -13.17 11.62 24.75
N TYR A 54 -12.97 10.38 25.15
CA TYR A 54 -13.07 9.21 24.25
C TYR A 54 -14.45 9.05 23.60
N HIS A 55 -15.53 9.44 24.26
CA HIS A 55 -16.87 9.38 23.69
C HIS A 55 -17.00 10.36 22.51
N GLN A 56 -16.54 11.60 22.67
CA GLN A 56 -16.56 12.61 21.61
C GLN A 56 -15.60 12.25 20.48
N LEU A 57 -14.44 11.64 20.80
CA LEU A 57 -13.52 11.11 19.80
C LEU A 57 -14.18 10.02 18.96
N SER A 58 -14.85 9.07 19.61
CA SER A 58 -15.56 7.98 18.92
C SER A 58 -16.66 8.53 18.01
N GLN A 59 -17.44 9.51 18.49
CA GLN A 59 -18.47 10.16 17.68
C GLN A 59 -17.87 10.90 16.49
N TYR A 60 -16.82 11.70 16.70
CA TYR A 60 -16.15 12.45 15.64
C TYR A 60 -15.60 11.54 14.54
N VAL A 61 -14.92 10.46 14.93
CA VAL A 61 -14.38 9.46 13.98
C VAL A 61 -15.52 8.75 13.24
N SER A 62 -16.63 8.43 13.92
CA SER A 62 -17.80 7.80 13.31
C SER A 62 -18.45 8.72 12.27
N GLU A 63 -18.62 9.99 12.56
CA GLU A 63 -19.17 11.00 11.62
C GLU A 63 -18.28 11.15 10.38
N GLN A 64 -16.95 11.18 10.56
CA GLN A 64 -16.02 11.20 9.43
C GLN A 64 -16.10 9.92 8.59
N ARG A 65 -16.35 8.78 9.22
CA ARG A 65 -16.48 7.49 8.57
C ARG A 65 -17.79 7.34 7.79
N GLU A 66 -18.91 7.92 8.28
CA GLU A 66 -20.19 7.89 7.58
C GLU A 66 -20.16 8.66 6.24
N SER A 67 -19.22 9.59 6.09
CA SER A 67 -18.95 10.27 4.82
C SER A 67 -18.24 9.39 3.78
N LEU A 68 -17.75 8.20 4.18
CA LEU A 68 -17.14 7.20 3.30
C LEU A 68 -18.19 6.16 2.87
N PRO A 69 -18.07 5.57 1.67
CA PRO A 69 -19.00 4.53 1.21
C PRO A 69 -19.13 3.37 2.20
N GLN A 70 -20.34 3.10 2.68
CA GLN A 70 -20.66 2.16 3.79
C GLN A 70 -20.55 0.65 3.45
N SER A 71 -19.85 0.23 2.41
CA SER A 71 -19.93 -1.13 1.86
C SER A 71 -18.73 -2.04 2.15
N PHE A 72 -17.85 -1.70 3.08
CA PHE A 72 -16.65 -2.51 3.29
C PHE A 72 -16.71 -3.32 4.58
N PRO A 73 -16.47 -4.64 4.53
CA PRO A 73 -16.36 -5.46 5.72
C PRO A 73 -15.17 -4.97 6.56
N ILE A 74 -15.40 -4.76 7.85
CA ILE A 74 -14.34 -4.41 8.79
C ILE A 74 -13.59 -5.70 9.12
N VAL A 75 -12.29 -5.69 8.86
CA VAL A 75 -11.41 -6.77 9.32
C VAL A 75 -11.28 -6.68 10.84
N SER A 76 -11.42 -7.80 11.52
CA SER A 76 -11.27 -7.91 12.96
C SER A 76 -10.38 -9.11 13.29
N THR A 77 -9.09 -8.86 13.46
CA THR A 77 -8.11 -9.90 13.82
C THR A 77 -7.77 -9.87 15.31
N GLY A 78 -8.11 -8.76 15.98
CA GLY A 78 -7.75 -8.48 17.36
C GLY A 78 -6.51 -7.57 17.51
N HIS A 79 -5.86 -7.18 16.41
CA HIS A 79 -4.76 -6.22 16.39
C HIS A 79 -5.19 -4.94 15.67
N PRO A 80 -5.44 -3.82 16.36
CA PRO A 80 -6.08 -2.64 15.77
C PRO A 80 -5.38 -2.09 14.52
N VAL A 81 -4.05 -2.12 14.49
CA VAL A 81 -3.26 -1.60 13.37
C VAL A 81 -3.37 -2.53 12.15
N ILE A 82 -3.29 -3.83 12.35
CA ILE A 82 -3.48 -4.83 11.27
C ILE A 82 -4.90 -4.71 10.71
N ASP A 83 -5.90 -4.59 11.60
CA ASP A 83 -7.30 -4.43 11.22
C ASP A 83 -7.52 -3.20 10.34
N ALA A 84 -6.95 -2.06 10.73
CA ALA A 84 -7.03 -0.83 9.96
C ALA A 84 -6.38 -0.94 8.58
N ILE A 85 -5.18 -1.55 8.51
CA ILE A 85 -4.45 -1.72 7.25
C ILE A 85 -5.21 -2.66 6.32
N LEU A 86 -5.59 -3.85 6.81
CA LEU A 86 -6.27 -4.84 6.00
C LEU A 86 -7.65 -4.35 5.53
N THR A 87 -8.41 -3.68 6.41
CA THR A 87 -9.70 -3.06 6.03
C THR A 87 -9.54 -2.05 4.90
N ASN A 88 -8.55 -1.16 5.01
CA ASN A 88 -8.28 -0.17 3.96
C ASN A 88 -7.85 -0.83 2.64
N LYS A 89 -6.92 -1.79 2.68
CA LYS A 89 -6.41 -2.46 1.48
C LYS A 89 -7.45 -3.38 0.85
N TYR A 90 -8.28 -4.03 1.65
CA TYR A 90 -9.44 -4.78 1.17
C TYR A 90 -10.40 -3.87 0.38
N ALA A 91 -10.73 -2.69 0.94
CA ALA A 91 -11.59 -1.73 0.28
C ALA A 91 -11.05 -1.29 -1.09
N ILE A 92 -9.75 -0.97 -1.17
CA ILE A 92 -9.10 -0.60 -2.42
C ILE A 92 -9.12 -1.77 -3.41
N ALA A 93 -8.79 -2.98 -2.97
CA ALA A 93 -8.80 -4.18 -3.80
C ALA A 93 -10.19 -4.45 -4.39
N GLN A 94 -11.24 -4.30 -3.59
CA GLN A 94 -12.62 -4.45 -4.06
C GLN A 94 -13.00 -3.39 -5.11
N SER A 95 -12.63 -2.12 -4.91
CA SER A 95 -12.89 -1.06 -5.90
C SER A 95 -12.15 -1.31 -7.22
N GLU A 96 -11.01 -1.99 -7.17
CA GLU A 96 -10.22 -2.40 -8.33
C GLU A 96 -10.62 -3.80 -8.86
N HIS A 97 -11.68 -4.42 -8.34
CA HIS A 97 -12.14 -5.77 -8.72
C HIS A 97 -11.05 -6.84 -8.59
N ILE A 98 -10.25 -6.74 -7.54
CA ILE A 98 -9.21 -7.70 -7.17
C ILE A 98 -9.77 -8.60 -6.05
N SER A 99 -9.68 -9.91 -6.22
CA SER A 99 -10.01 -10.86 -5.15
C SER A 99 -9.00 -10.72 -4.02
N PHE A 100 -9.45 -10.46 -2.79
CA PHE A 100 -8.57 -10.27 -1.65
C PHE A 100 -8.94 -11.25 -0.54
N MET A 101 -8.03 -12.17 -0.23
CA MET A 101 -8.18 -13.13 0.85
C MET A 101 -7.15 -12.87 1.94
N TYR A 102 -7.55 -13.03 3.19
CA TYR A 102 -6.64 -12.90 4.32
C TYR A 102 -6.94 -13.93 5.40
N SER A 103 -5.90 -14.32 6.13
CA SER A 103 -5.98 -15.12 7.34
C SER A 103 -4.91 -14.65 8.33
N VAL A 104 -5.31 -14.29 9.53
CA VAL A 104 -4.42 -13.75 10.56
C VAL A 104 -4.59 -14.57 11.84
N ILE A 105 -3.48 -15.11 12.32
CA ILE A 105 -3.36 -15.74 13.64
C ILE A 105 -2.32 -14.94 14.41
N LEU A 106 -2.74 -14.28 15.48
CA LEU A 106 -1.84 -13.49 16.31
C LEU A 106 -1.12 -14.38 17.33
N PRO A 107 0.17 -14.14 17.59
CA PRO A 107 0.86 -14.74 18.73
C PRO A 107 0.43 -14.02 20.02
N GLU A 108 0.69 -14.65 21.17
CA GLU A 108 0.41 -14.05 22.48
C GLU A 108 1.15 -12.71 22.66
N HIS A 109 2.41 -12.65 22.24
CA HIS A 109 3.20 -11.42 22.16
C HIS A 109 3.59 -11.12 20.73
N PHE A 110 3.12 -9.98 20.22
CA PHE A 110 3.42 -9.57 18.86
C PHE A 110 4.89 -9.15 18.73
N PRO A 111 5.66 -9.69 17.75
CA PRO A 111 7.12 -9.60 17.76
C PRO A 111 7.68 -8.25 17.28
N ILE A 112 6.87 -7.39 16.71
CA ILE A 112 7.27 -6.07 16.18
C ILE A 112 6.27 -4.99 16.56
N ASN A 113 6.70 -3.73 16.55
CA ASN A 113 5.83 -2.61 16.88
C ASN A 113 4.89 -2.20 15.74
N ASP A 114 3.91 -1.34 16.06
CA ASP A 114 2.89 -0.86 15.14
C ASP A 114 3.42 -0.12 13.91
N ILE A 115 4.52 0.61 14.07
CA ILE A 115 5.16 1.34 12.96
C ILE A 115 5.79 0.36 11.98
N GLU A 116 6.44 -0.67 12.50
CA GLU A 116 7.12 -1.69 11.70
C GLU A 116 6.13 -2.58 10.94
N ILE A 117 5.07 -3.06 11.60
CA ILE A 117 4.04 -3.84 10.89
C ILE A 117 3.31 -3.00 9.84
N THR A 118 3.10 -1.70 10.11
CA THR A 118 2.55 -0.75 9.12
C THR A 118 3.49 -0.63 7.93
N GLY A 119 4.80 -0.52 8.18
CA GLY A 119 5.82 -0.46 7.15
C GLY A 119 5.88 -1.72 6.28
N ILE A 120 5.77 -2.91 6.88
CA ILE A 120 5.77 -4.19 6.15
C ILE A 120 4.50 -4.33 5.34
N LEU A 121 3.33 -4.37 5.98
CA LEU A 121 2.06 -4.63 5.32
C LEU A 121 1.69 -3.54 4.32
N GLY A 122 1.92 -2.27 4.66
CA GLY A 122 1.68 -1.15 3.77
C GLY A 122 2.43 -1.30 2.45
N ASN A 123 3.75 -1.50 2.51
CA ASN A 123 4.57 -1.63 1.31
C ASN A 123 4.24 -2.88 0.48
N LEU A 124 4.02 -4.03 1.13
CA LEU A 124 3.71 -5.27 0.42
C LEU A 124 2.35 -5.19 -0.27
N LEU A 125 1.32 -4.71 0.42
CA LEU A 125 -0.04 -4.64 -0.12
C LEU A 125 -0.20 -3.54 -1.18
N ASP A 126 0.50 -2.40 -1.04
CA ASP A 126 0.54 -1.38 -2.10
C ASP A 126 1.16 -1.93 -3.39
N ASN A 127 2.27 -2.66 -3.26
CA ASN A 127 2.91 -3.30 -4.40
C ASN A 127 1.99 -4.36 -5.04
N SER A 128 1.28 -5.15 -4.22
CA SER A 128 0.36 -6.18 -4.68
C SER A 128 -0.83 -5.60 -5.45
N ILE A 129 -1.47 -4.56 -4.92
CA ILE A 129 -2.58 -3.87 -5.58
C ILE A 129 -2.11 -3.27 -6.91
N GLU A 130 -0.96 -2.58 -6.90
CA GLU A 130 -0.41 -1.99 -8.11
C GLU A 130 -0.06 -3.04 -9.18
N ALA A 131 0.48 -4.20 -8.78
CA ALA A 131 0.78 -5.29 -9.70
C ALA A 131 -0.50 -5.85 -10.33
N CYS A 132 -1.54 -6.10 -9.52
CA CYS A 132 -2.83 -6.59 -9.96
C CYS A 132 -3.56 -5.62 -10.90
N THR A 133 -3.49 -4.30 -10.65
CA THR A 133 -4.14 -3.28 -11.51
C THR A 133 -3.50 -3.19 -12.90
N LYS A 134 -2.24 -3.62 -13.06
CA LYS A 134 -1.52 -3.63 -14.34
C LYS A 134 -1.79 -4.87 -15.20
N ILE A 135 -2.49 -5.87 -14.67
CA ILE A 135 -2.84 -7.07 -15.42
C ILE A 135 -3.93 -6.71 -16.44
N GLU A 136 -3.68 -7.01 -17.71
CA GLU A 136 -4.71 -6.85 -18.74
C GLU A 136 -5.91 -7.74 -18.43
N ARG A 137 -7.07 -7.12 -18.27
CA ARG A 137 -8.33 -7.84 -17.99
C ARG A 137 -8.82 -8.53 -19.26
N LYS A 138 -8.46 -9.79 -19.42
CA LYS A 138 -9.12 -10.71 -20.36
C LYS A 138 -10.31 -11.34 -19.63
N THR A 139 -11.28 -11.82 -20.38
CA THR A 139 -12.60 -12.29 -19.90
C THR A 139 -12.53 -13.31 -18.74
N ASP A 140 -11.39 -14.01 -18.56
CA ASP A 140 -11.19 -15.07 -17.57
C ASP A 140 -10.07 -14.78 -16.53
N THR A 141 -9.49 -13.58 -16.50
CA THR A 141 -8.43 -13.25 -15.53
C THR A 141 -9.00 -12.50 -14.34
N HIS A 142 -9.00 -13.14 -13.16
CA HIS A 142 -9.36 -12.53 -11.88
C HIS A 142 -8.09 -12.31 -11.05
N PRO A 143 -7.52 -11.08 -11.03
CA PRO A 143 -6.38 -10.79 -10.18
C PRO A 143 -6.72 -11.06 -8.72
N GLN A 144 -5.77 -11.65 -7.98
CA GLN A 144 -5.97 -12.01 -6.57
C GLN A 144 -4.79 -11.60 -5.70
N ILE A 145 -5.08 -11.33 -4.45
CA ILE A 145 -4.12 -11.07 -3.39
C ILE A 145 -4.45 -11.99 -2.22
N ASN A 146 -3.47 -12.73 -1.74
CA ASN A 146 -3.55 -13.61 -0.59
C ASN A 146 -2.62 -13.12 0.51
N VAL A 147 -3.14 -12.98 1.73
CA VAL A 147 -2.40 -12.48 2.90
C VAL A 147 -2.51 -13.48 4.04
N PHE A 148 -1.40 -14.02 4.49
CA PHE A 148 -1.37 -14.94 5.64
C PHE A 148 -0.37 -14.44 6.67
N LEU A 149 -0.84 -14.22 7.89
CA LEU A 149 -0.03 -13.85 9.04
C LEU A 149 -0.22 -14.91 10.12
N LYS A 150 0.84 -15.62 10.50
CA LYS A 150 0.71 -16.69 11.48
C LYS A 150 2.04 -17.03 12.18
N PRO A 151 1.99 -17.51 13.41
CA PRO A 151 3.14 -18.20 14.01
C PRO A 151 3.51 -19.44 13.19
N GLN A 152 4.81 -19.59 12.92
CA GLN A 152 5.35 -20.76 12.24
C GLN A 152 6.67 -21.16 12.92
N ARG A 153 6.63 -22.24 13.72
CA ARG A 153 7.74 -22.63 14.60
C ARG A 153 8.11 -21.49 15.55
N SER A 154 9.39 -21.06 15.55
CA SER A 154 9.91 -19.95 16.36
C SER A 154 9.83 -18.57 15.68
N MET A 155 9.08 -18.47 14.58
CA MET A 155 9.00 -17.26 13.77
C MET A 155 7.54 -16.82 13.59
N TYR A 156 7.30 -15.54 13.46
CA TYR A 156 6.05 -15.00 12.91
C TYR A 156 6.21 -14.82 11.41
N HIS A 157 5.38 -15.51 10.65
CA HIS A 157 5.43 -15.50 9.20
C HIS A 157 4.37 -14.56 8.65
N ILE A 158 4.79 -13.59 7.87
CA ILE A 158 3.96 -12.68 7.10
C ILE A 158 4.16 -13.03 5.62
N HIS A 159 3.11 -13.55 5.00
CA HIS A 159 3.08 -13.97 3.61
C HIS A 159 2.12 -13.10 2.83
N VAL A 160 2.58 -12.54 1.73
CA VAL A 160 1.75 -11.80 0.78
C VAL A 160 2.07 -12.32 -0.62
N GLU A 161 1.05 -12.86 -1.27
CA GLU A 161 1.11 -13.32 -2.65
C GLU A 161 0.12 -12.53 -3.49
N ASN A 162 0.49 -12.20 -4.72
CA ASN A 162 -0.41 -11.56 -5.66
C ASN A 162 -0.20 -12.05 -7.11
N SER A 163 -1.26 -11.95 -7.89
CA SER A 163 -1.19 -12.14 -9.34
C SER A 163 -0.26 -11.11 -9.97
N SER A 164 0.46 -11.50 -11.00
CA SER A 164 1.41 -10.66 -11.71
C SER A 164 1.35 -10.85 -13.22
N SER A 165 1.78 -9.84 -13.96
CA SER A 165 1.96 -9.93 -15.42
C SER A 165 3.30 -10.53 -15.85
N GLY A 166 4.17 -10.90 -14.91
CA GLY A 166 5.49 -11.48 -15.15
C GLY A 166 6.55 -10.54 -15.73
N ASN A 167 6.26 -9.25 -15.86
CA ASN A 167 7.20 -8.27 -16.39
C ASN A 167 8.13 -7.76 -15.31
N TYR A 168 9.12 -8.60 -14.94
CA TYR A 168 10.12 -8.26 -13.93
C TYR A 168 11.43 -7.80 -14.57
N ARG A 169 12.09 -6.83 -13.94
CA ARG A 169 13.46 -6.44 -14.25
C ARG A 169 14.37 -6.89 -13.13
N TYR A 170 15.55 -7.38 -13.48
CA TYR A 170 16.56 -7.81 -12.53
C TYR A 170 17.80 -6.93 -12.66
N LYS A 171 18.39 -6.55 -11.53
CA LYS A 171 19.69 -5.89 -11.47
C LYS A 171 20.80 -6.90 -11.80
N LEU A 172 22.00 -6.38 -12.12
CA LEU A 172 23.18 -7.21 -12.41
C LEU A 172 23.56 -8.17 -11.26
N ASN A 173 23.13 -7.87 -10.04
CA ASN A 173 23.32 -8.70 -8.85
C ASN A 173 22.20 -9.74 -8.62
N GLY A 174 21.29 -9.93 -9.57
CA GLY A 174 20.16 -10.86 -9.49
C GLY A 174 18.99 -10.40 -8.62
N GLN A 175 19.05 -9.21 -8.04
CA GLN A 175 17.92 -8.65 -7.29
C GLN A 175 16.88 -8.06 -8.23
N LEU A 176 15.61 -8.19 -7.85
CA LEU A 176 14.50 -7.54 -8.55
C LEU A 176 14.71 -6.02 -8.57
N ASP A 177 14.63 -5.45 -9.76
CA ASP A 177 14.68 -4.00 -9.97
C ASP A 177 13.26 -3.42 -10.03
N SER A 178 13.12 -2.18 -9.63
CA SER A 178 11.84 -1.48 -9.76
C SER A 178 11.53 -1.25 -11.24
N THR A 179 10.36 -1.67 -11.70
CA THR A 179 9.87 -1.38 -13.06
C THR A 179 9.34 0.05 -13.21
N LYS A 180 9.39 0.86 -12.14
CA LYS A 180 8.84 2.23 -12.10
C LYS A 180 9.84 3.23 -12.64
N THR A 181 9.39 4.07 -13.56
CA THR A 181 10.17 5.10 -14.27
C THR A 181 10.52 6.32 -13.41
N ASP A 182 9.93 6.46 -12.22
CA ASP A 182 10.09 7.62 -11.35
C ASP A 182 11.17 7.35 -10.28
N GLN A 183 12.42 7.73 -10.62
CA GLN A 183 13.64 7.40 -9.86
C GLN A 183 13.75 7.99 -8.44
N LYS A 184 12.89 8.93 -8.04
CA LYS A 184 13.07 9.63 -6.74
C LYS A 184 12.38 9.01 -5.53
N ASN A 185 11.31 8.20 -5.71
CA ASN A 185 10.54 7.65 -4.58
C ASN A 185 10.18 6.16 -4.66
N HIS A 186 10.54 5.44 -5.74
CA HIS A 186 10.07 4.09 -6.00
C HIS A 186 11.25 3.11 -6.10
N GLY A 187 11.13 1.98 -5.49
CA GLY A 187 12.17 0.96 -5.25
C GLY A 187 12.51 0.80 -3.77
N LYS A 188 12.05 1.74 -2.92
CA LYS A 188 12.33 1.71 -1.48
C LYS A 188 11.39 0.78 -0.69
N GLY A 189 10.21 0.43 -1.22
CA GLY A 189 9.22 -0.35 -0.47
C GLY A 189 9.74 -1.73 -0.04
N LEU A 190 10.23 -2.53 -0.98
CA LEU A 190 10.78 -3.86 -0.67
C LEU A 190 12.11 -3.77 0.09
N THR A 191 12.91 -2.73 -0.15
CA THR A 191 14.12 -2.45 0.62
C THR A 191 13.75 -2.14 2.07
N ASN A 192 12.75 -1.29 2.30
CA ASN A 192 12.26 -0.97 3.64
C ASN A 192 11.73 -2.22 4.37
N VAL A 193 11.00 -3.09 3.67
CA VAL A 193 10.53 -4.37 4.25
C VAL A 193 11.70 -5.25 4.71
N ARG A 194 12.74 -5.37 3.88
CA ARG A 194 13.96 -6.12 4.25
C ARG A 194 14.67 -5.51 5.45
N GLU A 195 14.87 -4.19 5.44
CA GLU A 195 15.52 -3.46 6.53
C GLU A 195 14.75 -3.60 7.85
N ILE A 196 13.41 -3.60 7.81
CA ILE A 196 12.59 -3.84 9.00
C ILE A 196 12.78 -5.29 9.49
N ALA A 197 12.71 -6.27 8.59
CA ALA A 197 12.91 -7.67 8.96
C ALA A 197 14.28 -7.89 9.59
N GLU A 198 15.35 -7.39 8.96
CA GLU A 198 16.73 -7.53 9.44
C GLU A 198 16.96 -6.85 10.80
N ARG A 199 16.40 -5.65 11.02
CA ARG A 199 16.47 -4.97 12.33
C ARG A 199 15.82 -5.77 13.45
N ASN A 200 14.83 -6.59 13.13
CA ASN A 200 14.15 -7.47 14.07
C ASN A 200 14.72 -8.90 14.06
N SER A 201 15.97 -9.08 13.60
CA SER A 201 16.65 -10.38 13.52
C SER A 201 15.93 -11.42 12.66
N GLY A 202 15.09 -10.94 11.76
CA GLY A 202 14.34 -11.73 10.78
C GLY A 202 14.94 -11.64 9.38
N PHE A 203 14.17 -12.11 8.40
CA PHE A 203 14.57 -12.04 7.00
C PHE A 203 13.34 -11.94 6.07
N CYS A 204 13.57 -11.55 4.83
CA CYS A 204 12.54 -11.43 3.81
C CYS A 204 12.98 -12.16 2.53
N ASN A 205 12.17 -13.12 2.10
CA ASN A 205 12.31 -13.81 0.82
C ASN A 205 11.31 -13.27 -0.18
N ILE A 206 11.76 -13.10 -1.42
CA ILE A 206 10.90 -12.62 -2.51
C ILE A 206 11.06 -13.58 -3.66
N THR A 207 9.93 -14.10 -4.15
CA THR A 207 9.84 -14.97 -5.30
C THR A 207 8.98 -14.29 -6.36
N ALA A 208 9.51 -14.16 -7.56
CA ALA A 208 8.81 -13.57 -8.69
C ALA A 208 8.71 -14.61 -9.80
N GLU A 209 7.50 -15.03 -10.09
CA GLU A 209 7.17 -16.01 -11.13
C GLU A 209 6.41 -15.33 -12.28
N LYS A 210 6.19 -16.06 -13.35
CA LYS A 210 5.52 -15.51 -14.53
C LYS A 210 4.15 -14.91 -14.22
N ASP A 211 3.36 -15.58 -13.36
CA ASP A 211 1.97 -15.22 -13.09
C ASP A 211 1.72 -14.80 -11.64
N SER A 212 2.74 -14.86 -10.79
CA SER A 212 2.65 -14.53 -9.36
C SER A 212 3.89 -13.81 -8.83
N PHE A 213 3.67 -13.09 -7.75
CA PHE A 213 4.71 -12.49 -6.92
C PHE A 213 4.43 -12.83 -5.47
N THR A 214 5.43 -13.31 -4.78
CA THR A 214 5.33 -13.71 -3.37
C THR A 214 6.40 -13.01 -2.54
N ALA A 215 5.99 -12.48 -1.40
CA ALA A 215 6.89 -11.95 -0.38
C ALA A 215 6.62 -12.66 0.96
N ASP A 216 7.66 -13.28 1.50
CA ASP A 216 7.66 -13.97 2.76
C ASP A 216 8.58 -13.26 3.75
N VAL A 217 8.02 -12.71 4.83
CA VAL A 217 8.76 -12.07 5.90
C VAL A 217 8.67 -12.92 7.15
N TYR A 218 9.80 -13.19 7.76
CA TYR A 218 9.94 -13.99 8.97
C TYR A 218 10.54 -13.15 10.07
N ILE A 219 9.85 -13.03 11.20
CA ILE A 219 10.30 -12.30 12.39
C ILE A 219 10.37 -13.30 13.56
N PRO A 220 11.47 -13.39 14.32
CA PRO A 220 11.56 -14.25 15.49
C PRO A 220 10.46 -13.93 16.51
N LEU A 221 9.77 -14.97 16.99
CA LEU A 221 8.89 -14.85 18.14
C LEU A 221 9.76 -14.71 19.39
N LEU A 222 9.44 -13.75 20.24
CA LEU A 222 10.11 -13.61 21.52
C LEU A 222 9.75 -14.84 22.36
N THR A 223 10.70 -15.75 22.53
CA THR A 223 10.59 -16.81 23.55
C THR A 223 10.85 -16.17 24.91
N GLU A 224 9.89 -16.25 25.81
CA GLU A 224 10.16 -15.97 27.23
C GLU A 224 11.33 -16.87 27.67
N ARG A 225 12.37 -16.22 28.21
CA ARG A 225 13.44 -16.91 28.95
C ARG A 225 13.05 -17.07 30.38
#